data_8e318e1d53ad8c6de6e0ff325c69bcd2
#
_entry.id   8e318e1d53ad8c6de6e0ff325c69bcd2
#
_cell.length_a   1.000
_cell.length_b   1.000
_cell.length_c   1.000
_cell.angle_alpha   90.00
_cell.angle_beta   90.00
_cell.angle_gamma   90.00
#
_symmetry.space_group_name_H-M   'P 1'
#
loop_
_entity.id
_entity.type
_entity.pdbx_description
1 polymer ?
#
loop_
_entity_poly.entity_id
_entity_poly.type
_entity_poly.pdbx_seq_one_letter_code
_entity_poly.pdbx_strand_id
1 'polypeptide(L)'
;MTIKRIALVVTLVASSALGVRGSGDDFRAHLSDDLLGHVAQHTSTRTRVIVHGNDAALATLTTRHNLQILKRLAGGAVVAANSDEIDELSKDPAFAHLSGDPFIKVGMSVSNQATAADQVRAGVAGGLFGIGAIPGVNGQGIGVAVIDSGISAHAALTNKVVANVSLITGDPSVADAFGHGTHVAGIIGGNGAPAQTVTGLFTGGVAPGVQLVNVRVLGADGTGRTSDVIAGIQWAIANRTQYNIRVINLSLGHPVMEPAATDPLCEAVADAVQAGIVVIAAAGNDGVAADGTMILGGITSPGNSPLAITVGSLNTQGTVRRDDDTVATYSSRGPTRYDGAVKPDVAAPGNKIVSLEASGSYLPGAYSYLHRAGNGTNAYMQLSGTSMAAPMVSGGVALLLQGTPGMIPAQVKMALQAGATYMPDAGLIGAGAGSVNFMASRKMANSLLGLLPGGLIGGLLSSPTGAIFWDSGTMASRLYAGTGIRLLSLLQGPLAWLNVSLLNSGDLNLLGLGNPLGSIVAKSLLYGQIAGWTSDQSIMWGTTIYDPSGQSIMWGTNYTTDGTSIMWGTSMTAADPR
;
A
#
# COMPACT_ATOMS: atom_id res chain seq x y z
N MET A 1 -46.81 -26.77 -45.17
CA MET A 1 -46.13 -27.48 -44.10
C MET A 1 -45.52 -26.41 -43.19
N THR A 2 -46.06 -26.25 -42.00
CA THR A 2 -46.01 -25.07 -41.15
C THR A 2 -44.80 -25.15 -40.22
N ILE A 3 -43.85 -24.18 -40.27
CA ILE A 3 -42.77 -24.06 -39.31
C ILE A 3 -43.23 -23.15 -38.17
N LYS A 4 -43.41 -23.74 -37.00
CA LYS A 4 -43.74 -23.02 -35.76
C LYS A 4 -42.55 -22.20 -35.29
N ARG A 5 -42.74 -20.89 -35.13
CA ARG A 5 -41.88 -19.98 -34.43
C ARG A 5 -42.02 -20.25 -32.92
N ILE A 6 -40.95 -20.65 -32.27
CA ILE A 6 -40.87 -20.65 -30.80
C ILE A 6 -40.35 -19.29 -30.38
N ALA A 7 -41.23 -18.49 -29.79
CA ALA A 7 -40.86 -17.25 -29.12
C ALA A 7 -40.32 -17.61 -27.73
N LEU A 8 -39.04 -17.34 -27.50
CA LEU A 8 -38.42 -17.42 -26.17
C LEU A 8 -38.77 -16.13 -25.43
N VAL A 9 -39.69 -16.20 -24.49
CA VAL A 9 -40.00 -15.12 -23.53
C VAL A 9 -38.92 -15.13 -22.48
N VAL A 10 -37.99 -14.18 -22.55
CA VAL A 10 -37.06 -13.86 -21.47
C VAL A 10 -37.83 -13.01 -20.46
N THR A 11 -38.26 -13.64 -19.38
CA THR A 11 -38.86 -12.94 -18.25
C THR A 11 -37.75 -12.28 -17.47
N LEU A 12 -37.59 -10.98 -17.67
CA LEU A 12 -36.72 -10.13 -16.83
C LEU A 12 -37.41 -10.04 -15.47
N VAL A 13 -36.92 -10.79 -14.48
CA VAL A 13 -37.30 -10.60 -13.10
C VAL A 13 -36.52 -9.37 -12.59
N ALA A 14 -37.11 -8.21 -12.77
CA ALA A 14 -36.72 -7.04 -12.00
C ALA A 14 -37.14 -7.28 -10.55
N SER A 15 -36.20 -7.72 -9.72
CA SER A 15 -36.38 -7.70 -8.25
C SER A 15 -36.42 -6.24 -7.83
N SER A 16 -37.60 -5.62 -7.93
CA SER A 16 -37.93 -4.44 -7.18
C SER A 16 -37.98 -4.88 -5.72
N ALA A 17 -36.88 -4.63 -4.99
CA ALA A 17 -36.89 -4.69 -3.53
C ALA A 17 -37.82 -3.56 -3.02
N LEU A 18 -39.12 -3.82 -3.07
CA LEU A 18 -40.09 -3.14 -2.22
C LEU A 18 -39.77 -3.63 -0.82
N GLY A 19 -38.92 -2.88 -0.11
CA GLY A 19 -38.73 -3.03 1.31
C GLY A 19 -40.07 -2.87 2.00
N VAL A 20 -40.65 -4.01 2.39
CA VAL A 20 -41.67 -4.03 3.42
C VAL A 20 -41.00 -3.43 4.67
N ARG A 21 -41.34 -2.18 5.01
CA ARG A 21 -41.04 -1.61 6.32
C ARG A 21 -41.75 -2.44 7.36
N GLY A 22 -41.06 -3.45 7.89
CA GLY A 22 -41.38 -4.05 9.17
C GLY A 22 -41.14 -2.97 10.23
N SER A 23 -42.14 -2.66 11.02
CA SER A 23 -42.04 -1.82 12.19
C SER A 23 -41.09 -2.50 13.20
N GLY A 24 -39.88 -1.89 13.40
CA GLY A 24 -39.03 -2.27 14.51
C GLY A 24 -37.61 -2.76 14.18
N ASP A 25 -37.04 -2.47 12.99
CA ASP A 25 -35.59 -2.64 12.82
C ASP A 25 -34.88 -1.49 13.52
N ASP A 26 -34.31 -1.78 14.70
CA ASP A 26 -33.42 -0.87 15.41
C ASP A 26 -32.20 -0.57 14.51
N PHE A 27 -32.08 0.68 14.06
CA PHE A 27 -30.91 1.13 13.31
C PHE A 27 -29.64 0.83 14.12
N ARG A 28 -28.62 0.28 13.44
CA ARG A 28 -27.28 0.10 13.98
C ARG A 28 -26.25 0.61 12.98
N ALA A 29 -25.36 1.50 13.43
CA ALA A 29 -24.19 1.90 12.69
C ALA A 29 -23.24 0.71 12.49
N HIS A 30 -22.49 0.70 11.40
CA HIS A 30 -21.38 -0.22 11.23
C HIS A 30 -20.27 0.12 12.25
N LEU A 31 -19.78 -0.90 12.95
CA LEU A 31 -18.64 -0.81 13.87
C LEU A 31 -17.45 -1.57 13.30
N SER A 32 -16.25 -1.00 13.38
CA SER A 32 -15.02 -1.74 13.12
C SER A 32 -14.80 -2.85 14.15
N ASP A 33 -14.03 -3.89 13.79
CA ASP A 33 -13.86 -5.10 14.62
C ASP A 33 -13.32 -4.80 16.03
N ASP A 34 -12.41 -3.84 16.15
CA ASP A 34 -11.86 -3.42 17.44
C ASP A 34 -12.91 -2.78 18.33
N LEU A 35 -13.85 -2.01 17.76
CA LEU A 35 -14.98 -1.44 18.50
C LEU A 35 -16.00 -2.52 18.86
N LEU A 36 -16.28 -3.47 17.97
CA LEU A 36 -17.12 -4.63 18.28
C LEU A 36 -16.55 -5.41 19.47
N GLY A 37 -15.23 -5.68 19.43
CA GLY A 37 -14.54 -6.33 20.54
C GLY A 37 -14.59 -5.51 21.83
N HIS A 38 -14.48 -4.19 21.75
CA HIS A 38 -14.54 -3.28 22.91
C HIS A 38 -15.95 -3.25 23.52
N VAL A 39 -16.99 -3.17 22.69
CA VAL A 39 -18.40 -3.22 23.13
C VAL A 39 -18.72 -4.55 23.80
N ALA A 40 -18.26 -5.66 23.22
CA ALA A 40 -18.46 -7.00 23.76
C ALA A 40 -17.81 -7.23 25.14
N GLN A 41 -16.78 -6.48 25.49
CA GLN A 41 -16.11 -6.55 26.79
C GLN A 41 -16.85 -5.81 27.91
N HIS A 42 -17.86 -5.00 27.60
CA HIS A 42 -18.62 -4.18 28.57
C HIS A 42 -17.71 -3.39 29.52
N THR A 43 -16.67 -2.78 29.01
CA THR A 43 -15.67 -2.08 29.80
C THR A 43 -15.99 -0.59 29.96
N SER A 44 -15.73 -0.05 31.16
CA SER A 44 -15.80 1.39 31.43
C SER A 44 -14.58 2.16 30.88
N THR A 45 -13.55 1.45 30.41
CA THR A 45 -12.38 2.07 29.80
C THR A 45 -12.79 2.78 28.52
N ARG A 46 -12.37 4.05 28.36
CA ARG A 46 -12.64 4.81 27.15
C ARG A 46 -11.61 4.51 26.08
N THR A 47 -12.07 4.20 24.89
CA THR A 47 -11.23 4.12 23.68
C THR A 47 -11.50 5.31 22.76
N ARG A 48 -10.61 5.55 21.82
CA ARG A 48 -10.78 6.61 20.82
C ARG A 48 -11.55 6.08 19.64
N VAL A 49 -12.58 6.85 19.22
CA VAL A 49 -13.52 6.47 18.16
C VAL A 49 -13.53 7.57 17.11
N ILE A 50 -13.32 7.22 15.85
CA ILE A 50 -13.54 8.07 14.68
C ILE A 50 -15.03 7.94 14.31
N VAL A 51 -15.75 9.04 14.37
CA VAL A 51 -17.17 9.12 14.04
C VAL A 51 -17.32 9.85 12.71
N HIS A 52 -17.91 9.18 11.71
CA HIS A 52 -18.21 9.79 10.42
C HIS A 52 -19.51 10.58 10.50
N GLY A 53 -19.52 11.80 9.94
CA GLY A 53 -20.70 12.63 9.90
C GLY A 53 -20.41 14.06 9.45
N ASN A 54 -21.48 14.73 8.99
CA ASN A 54 -21.41 16.15 8.68
C ASN A 54 -21.49 17.01 9.97
N ASP A 55 -21.28 18.31 9.85
CA ASP A 55 -21.25 19.23 11.01
C ASP A 55 -22.51 19.18 11.87
N ALA A 56 -23.68 18.97 11.27
CA ALA A 56 -24.95 18.87 12.00
C ALA A 56 -25.00 17.57 12.84
N ALA A 57 -24.57 16.45 12.27
CA ALA A 57 -24.44 15.18 13.00
C ALA A 57 -23.38 15.29 14.11
N LEU A 58 -22.21 15.86 13.84
CA LEU A 58 -21.15 16.03 14.83
C LEU A 58 -21.55 16.92 16.00
N ALA A 59 -22.44 17.90 15.81
CA ALA A 59 -22.98 18.70 16.90
C ALA A 59 -23.78 17.86 17.90
N THR A 60 -24.39 16.75 17.48
CA THR A 60 -25.14 15.85 18.38
C THR A 60 -24.23 15.07 19.33
N LEU A 61 -22.95 14.88 19.01
CA LEU A 61 -21.99 14.22 19.89
C LEU A 61 -21.89 14.90 21.25
N THR A 62 -21.86 16.22 21.27
CA THR A 62 -21.79 17.01 22.51
C THR A 62 -23.16 17.25 23.11
N THR A 63 -24.20 17.49 22.31
CA THR A 63 -25.53 17.90 22.80
C THR A 63 -26.42 16.72 23.19
N ARG A 64 -26.32 15.61 22.50
CA ARG A 64 -27.16 14.41 22.74
C ARG A 64 -26.41 13.30 23.48
N HIS A 65 -25.15 13.05 23.07
CA HIS A 65 -24.35 11.94 23.62
C HIS A 65 -23.39 12.38 24.73
N ASN A 66 -23.30 13.68 25.01
CA ASN A 66 -22.41 14.25 26.05
C ASN A 66 -20.93 13.80 25.89
N LEU A 67 -20.49 13.62 24.64
CA LEU A 67 -19.13 13.23 24.30
C LEU A 67 -18.30 14.45 23.87
N GLN A 68 -17.08 14.53 24.38
CA GLN A 68 -16.14 15.58 24.00
C GLN A 68 -15.48 15.22 22.65
N ILE A 69 -15.52 16.15 21.70
CA ILE A 69 -14.76 16.04 20.47
C ILE A 69 -13.28 16.29 20.79
N LEU A 70 -12.44 15.28 20.60
CA LEU A 70 -11.00 15.35 20.81
C LEU A 70 -10.29 15.96 19.59
N LYS A 71 -10.78 15.65 18.39
CA LYS A 71 -10.21 16.14 17.13
C LYS A 71 -11.30 16.21 16.06
N ARG A 72 -11.31 17.28 15.23
CA ARG A 72 -12.14 17.36 14.03
C ARG A 72 -11.38 16.86 12.81
N LEU A 73 -12.05 16.13 11.95
CA LEU A 73 -11.59 15.63 10.66
C LEU A 73 -12.48 16.21 9.54
N ALA A 74 -12.06 16.16 8.28
CA ALA A 74 -12.82 16.73 7.16
C ALA A 74 -14.21 16.07 6.97
N GLY A 75 -14.34 14.77 7.30
CA GLY A 75 -15.61 14.03 7.18
C GLY A 75 -16.10 13.46 8.51
N GLY A 76 -15.63 13.97 9.67
CA GLY A 76 -15.97 13.36 10.94
C GLY A 76 -15.29 14.00 12.15
N ALA A 77 -15.28 13.27 13.25
CA ALA A 77 -14.58 13.69 14.48
C ALA A 77 -14.08 12.49 15.27
N VAL A 78 -13.08 12.72 16.12
CA VAL A 78 -12.62 11.75 17.12
C VAL A 78 -13.22 12.09 18.47
N VAL A 79 -13.78 11.10 19.12
CA VAL A 79 -14.27 11.19 20.50
C VAL A 79 -13.61 10.10 21.38
N ALA A 80 -13.65 10.25 22.70
CA ALA A 80 -13.35 9.16 23.63
C ALA A 80 -14.66 8.60 24.16
N ALA A 81 -14.89 7.29 24.00
CA ALA A 81 -16.10 6.63 24.42
C ALA A 81 -15.81 5.25 25.04
N ASN A 82 -16.59 4.86 26.03
CA ASN A 82 -16.58 3.51 26.62
C ASN A 82 -17.56 2.58 25.86
N SER A 83 -17.64 1.32 26.27
CA SER A 83 -18.50 0.32 25.61
C SER A 83 -19.95 0.74 25.48
N ASP A 84 -20.54 1.28 26.56
CA ASP A 84 -21.95 1.69 26.57
C ASP A 84 -22.19 2.92 25.69
N GLU A 85 -21.26 3.90 25.73
CA GLU A 85 -21.32 5.10 24.89
C GLU A 85 -21.16 4.77 23.41
N ILE A 86 -20.35 3.79 23.05
CA ILE A 86 -20.20 3.30 21.67
C ILE A 86 -21.49 2.57 21.22
N ASP A 87 -22.05 1.73 22.08
CA ASP A 87 -23.31 1.04 21.79
C ASP A 87 -24.47 2.04 21.58
N GLU A 88 -24.56 3.07 22.41
CA GLU A 88 -25.55 4.14 22.24
C GLU A 88 -25.33 4.96 20.97
N LEU A 89 -24.07 5.32 20.64
CA LEU A 89 -23.75 5.98 19.37
C LEU A 89 -24.15 5.14 18.17
N SER A 90 -23.98 3.81 18.25
CA SER A 90 -24.31 2.91 17.16
C SER A 90 -25.80 2.88 16.83
N LYS A 91 -26.65 3.28 17.76
CA LYS A 91 -28.13 3.35 17.60
C LYS A 91 -28.60 4.68 17.01
N ASP A 92 -27.73 5.69 16.95
CA ASP A 92 -28.10 7.00 16.40
C ASP A 92 -27.99 7.00 14.87
N PRO A 93 -29.12 7.18 14.15
CA PRO A 93 -29.12 7.18 12.69
C PRO A 93 -28.36 8.37 12.05
N ALA A 94 -27.89 9.33 12.86
CA ALA A 94 -26.99 10.39 12.40
C ALA A 94 -25.60 9.85 12.04
N PHE A 95 -25.23 8.67 12.54
CA PHE A 95 -23.92 8.06 12.32
C PHE A 95 -24.10 6.68 11.68
N ALA A 96 -23.67 6.56 10.43
CA ALA A 96 -23.74 5.29 9.71
C ALA A 96 -22.52 4.39 10.02
N HIS A 97 -21.40 4.98 10.44
CA HIS A 97 -20.13 4.29 10.61
C HIS A 97 -19.33 4.84 11.79
N LEU A 98 -18.77 3.94 12.60
CA LEU A 98 -17.87 4.23 13.72
C LEU A 98 -16.64 3.34 13.61
N SER A 99 -15.44 3.93 13.61
CA SER A 99 -14.17 3.21 13.54
C SER A 99 -13.30 3.50 14.76
N GLY A 100 -12.47 2.56 15.15
CA GLY A 100 -11.44 2.82 16.15
C GLY A 100 -10.40 3.82 15.66
N ASP A 101 -9.68 4.43 16.59
CA ASP A 101 -8.49 5.28 16.33
C ASP A 101 -7.25 4.60 16.93
N PRO A 102 -6.79 3.48 16.34
CA PRO A 102 -5.72 2.68 16.90
C PRO A 102 -4.37 3.38 16.81
N PHE A 103 -3.41 2.87 17.58
CA PHE A 103 -2.01 3.28 17.45
C PHE A 103 -1.39 2.68 16.21
N ILE A 104 -0.66 3.52 15.47
CA ILE A 104 0.16 3.11 14.34
C ILE A 104 1.59 2.88 14.82
N LYS A 105 2.19 1.73 14.40
CA LYS A 105 3.58 1.36 14.71
C LYS A 105 4.40 1.27 13.43
N VAL A 106 5.72 1.48 13.53
CA VAL A 106 6.65 1.64 12.40
C VAL A 106 7.76 0.59 12.40
N GLY A 107 8.19 0.14 11.22
CA GLY A 107 9.32 -0.78 11.01
C GLY A 107 10.17 -0.45 9.76
N MET A 108 11.30 -1.06 9.47
CA MET A 108 12.45 -0.38 8.80
C MET A 108 13.34 -1.13 7.79
N SER A 109 13.98 -0.51 6.87
CA SER A 109 15.23 -0.35 6.09
C SER A 109 15.53 -0.87 4.67
N VAL A 110 16.48 -0.34 3.81
CA VAL A 110 16.95 -0.63 2.53
C VAL A 110 18.06 -0.23 1.64
N SER A 111 18.41 -0.67 0.45
CA SER A 111 19.50 -0.35 -0.49
C SER A 111 19.10 0.11 -1.91
N ASN A 112 19.77 1.13 -2.46
CA ASN A 112 19.35 1.99 -3.56
C ASN A 112 19.67 1.49 -4.99
N GLN A 113 20.57 0.52 -5.16
CA GLN A 113 21.12 0.21 -6.49
C GLN A 113 20.26 -0.74 -7.35
N ALA A 114 19.39 -1.54 -6.75
CA ALA A 114 18.60 -2.55 -7.46
C ALA A 114 17.40 -1.98 -8.24
N THR A 115 17.05 -0.68 -8.05
CA THR A 115 15.85 -0.07 -8.65
C THR A 115 16.07 0.59 -10.01
N ALA A 116 17.30 0.66 -10.48
CA ALA A 116 17.71 1.45 -11.67
C ALA A 116 17.41 2.97 -11.55
N ALA A 117 17.31 3.51 -10.35
CA ALA A 117 17.15 4.95 -10.13
C ALA A 117 18.35 5.76 -10.62
N ASP A 118 19.55 5.23 -10.47
CA ASP A 118 20.79 5.78 -11.02
C ASP A 118 20.75 5.90 -12.54
N GLN A 119 20.22 4.90 -13.24
CA GLN A 119 20.04 4.93 -14.70
C GLN A 119 19.02 6.00 -15.11
N VAL A 120 17.94 6.16 -14.35
CA VAL A 120 16.93 7.22 -14.58
C VAL A 120 17.53 8.60 -14.36
N ARG A 121 18.40 8.75 -13.36
CA ARG A 121 19.10 10.02 -13.10
C ARG A 121 20.13 10.34 -14.18
N ALA A 122 20.84 9.35 -14.68
CA ALA A 122 21.82 9.52 -15.77
C ALA A 122 21.13 9.79 -17.11
N GLY A 123 19.94 9.23 -17.31
CA GLY A 123 19.27 9.21 -18.60
C GLY A 123 19.86 8.18 -19.57
N VAL A 124 19.31 8.13 -20.78
CA VAL A 124 19.78 7.27 -21.86
C VAL A 124 20.16 8.14 -23.05
N ALA A 125 21.41 8.02 -23.51
CA ALA A 125 21.82 8.66 -24.76
C ALA A 125 21.00 8.08 -25.91
N GLY A 126 20.54 8.95 -26.82
CA GLY A 126 19.85 8.52 -28.03
C GLY A 126 20.83 7.85 -29.02
N GLY A 127 20.27 7.03 -29.90
CA GLY A 127 21.00 6.50 -31.07
C GLY A 127 21.30 7.58 -32.10
N LEU A 128 21.46 7.16 -33.36
CA LEU A 128 21.72 8.08 -34.46
C LEU A 128 20.65 9.20 -34.48
N PHE A 129 21.09 10.46 -34.52
CA PHE A 129 20.26 11.68 -34.46
C PHE A 129 19.50 11.87 -33.13
N GLY A 130 19.93 11.25 -32.02
CA GLY A 130 19.25 11.40 -30.71
C GLY A 130 17.94 10.63 -30.57
N ILE A 131 17.60 9.77 -31.54
CA ILE A 131 16.37 8.98 -31.50
C ILE A 131 16.39 8.05 -30.29
N GLY A 132 15.31 8.08 -29.46
CA GLY A 132 15.19 7.25 -28.26
C GLY A 132 15.93 7.79 -27.03
N ALA A 133 16.47 9.01 -27.09
CA ALA A 133 17.06 9.66 -25.92
C ALA A 133 16.02 9.82 -24.79
N ILE A 134 16.42 9.51 -23.56
CA ILE A 134 15.64 9.75 -22.35
C ILE A 134 16.46 10.68 -21.46
N PRO A 135 16.06 11.96 -21.30
CA PRO A 135 16.80 12.91 -20.47
C PRO A 135 16.90 12.42 -19.01
N GLY A 136 18.04 12.63 -18.36
CA GLY A 136 18.20 12.36 -16.94
C GLY A 136 17.27 13.25 -16.09
N VAL A 137 16.75 12.73 -14.98
CA VAL A 137 15.90 13.46 -14.03
C VAL A 137 16.27 13.06 -12.60
N ASN A 138 16.06 13.98 -11.65
CA ASN A 138 16.45 13.80 -10.25
C ASN A 138 15.32 14.07 -9.26
N GLY A 139 14.09 14.31 -9.75
CA GLY A 139 12.92 14.66 -8.94
C GLY A 139 12.72 16.17 -8.74
N GLN A 140 13.50 17.02 -9.42
CA GLN A 140 13.42 18.48 -9.28
C GLN A 140 11.99 19.00 -9.55
N GLY A 141 11.54 19.92 -8.67
CA GLY A 141 10.22 20.52 -8.76
C GLY A 141 9.08 19.66 -8.22
N ILE A 142 9.35 18.44 -7.75
CA ILE A 142 8.33 17.57 -7.16
C ILE A 142 8.39 17.66 -5.63
N GLY A 143 7.25 17.99 -5.00
CA GLY A 143 7.05 17.93 -3.56
C GLY A 143 6.64 16.51 -3.13
N VAL A 144 7.31 15.99 -2.11
CA VAL A 144 7.00 14.71 -1.47
C VAL A 144 6.68 14.94 -0.01
N ALA A 145 5.44 14.67 0.39
CA ALA A 145 5.04 14.73 1.79
C ALA A 145 5.44 13.42 2.50
N VAL A 146 6.28 13.53 3.51
CA VAL A 146 6.68 12.44 4.41
C VAL A 146 5.80 12.53 5.65
N ILE A 147 4.79 11.68 5.72
CA ILE A 147 3.86 11.62 6.86
C ILE A 147 4.37 10.51 7.78
N ASP A 148 5.09 10.92 8.84
CA ASP A 148 5.94 10.02 9.64
C ASP A 148 6.22 10.60 11.04
N SER A 149 7.31 10.18 11.69
CA SER A 149 7.76 10.65 13.02
C SER A 149 8.43 12.02 13.04
N GLY A 150 8.53 12.70 11.90
CA GLY A 150 9.23 13.97 11.77
C GLY A 150 10.48 13.86 10.89
N ILE A 151 11.14 15.00 10.64
CA ILE A 151 12.42 15.04 9.95
C ILE A 151 13.36 15.95 10.77
N SER A 152 14.47 15.39 11.23
CA SER A 152 15.52 16.12 11.92
C SER A 152 16.54 16.73 10.96
N ALA A 153 17.27 17.74 11.43
CA ALA A 153 18.35 18.36 10.67
C ALA A 153 19.45 17.35 10.35
N HIS A 154 19.80 17.25 9.06
CA HIS A 154 20.86 16.38 8.59
C HIS A 154 21.60 17.02 7.39
N ALA A 155 22.91 16.82 7.29
CA ALA A 155 23.73 17.41 6.23
C ALA A 155 23.22 17.03 4.80
N ALA A 156 22.73 15.80 4.65
CA ALA A 156 22.16 15.32 3.37
C ALA A 156 20.79 15.94 3.05
N LEU A 157 20.14 16.63 3.99
CA LEU A 157 18.82 17.27 3.81
C LEU A 157 18.88 18.81 3.78
N THR A 158 20.08 19.38 3.73
CA THR A 158 20.26 20.84 3.68
C THR A 158 19.44 21.43 2.52
N ASN A 159 18.58 22.41 2.83
CA ASN A 159 17.69 23.12 1.89
C ASN A 159 16.66 22.22 1.14
N LYS A 160 16.34 21.04 1.69
CA LYS A 160 15.37 20.12 1.05
C LYS A 160 14.00 20.13 1.71
N VAL A 161 13.93 20.33 3.02
CA VAL A 161 12.66 20.40 3.74
C VAL A 161 12.09 21.80 3.59
N VAL A 162 11.01 21.94 2.84
CA VAL A 162 10.39 23.23 2.47
C VAL A 162 9.19 23.59 3.36
N ALA A 163 8.65 22.63 4.09
CA ALA A 163 7.57 22.85 5.06
C ALA A 163 7.67 21.82 6.19
N ASN A 164 7.22 22.25 7.37
CA ASN A 164 7.19 21.43 8.57
C ASN A 164 5.86 21.65 9.29
N VAL A 165 5.18 20.56 9.66
CA VAL A 165 3.96 20.59 10.48
C VAL A 165 3.91 19.38 11.40
N SER A 166 3.39 19.58 12.61
CA SER A 166 3.02 18.49 13.51
C SER A 166 1.50 18.44 13.65
N LEU A 167 0.93 17.26 13.48
CA LEU A 167 -0.50 17.00 13.66
C LEU A 167 -0.78 16.27 14.97
N ILE A 168 0.25 16.03 15.78
CA ILE A 168 0.10 15.40 17.10
C ILE A 168 -0.52 16.43 18.06
N THR A 169 -1.66 16.08 18.60
CA THR A 169 -2.38 16.95 19.54
C THR A 169 -1.52 17.23 20.78
N GLY A 170 -1.24 18.51 21.03
CA GLY A 170 -0.47 18.96 22.20
C GLY A 170 1.06 18.89 22.03
N ASP A 171 1.58 18.40 20.89
CA ASP A 171 3.01 18.40 20.60
C ASP A 171 3.31 19.13 19.27
N PRO A 172 3.69 20.41 19.31
CA PRO A 172 4.01 21.20 18.13
C PRO A 172 5.39 20.91 17.54
N SER A 173 6.21 20.07 18.18
CA SER A 173 7.54 19.72 17.68
C SER A 173 7.44 19.07 16.31
N VAL A 174 8.34 19.41 15.41
CA VAL A 174 8.45 18.83 14.07
C VAL A 174 9.70 17.97 13.90
N ALA A 175 10.55 17.95 14.93
CA ALA A 175 11.75 17.13 14.95
C ALA A 175 11.42 15.65 15.08
N ASP A 176 12.28 14.83 14.52
CA ASP A 176 12.16 13.37 14.55
C ASP A 176 12.77 12.82 15.85
N ALA A 177 11.96 12.76 16.88
CA ALA A 177 12.40 12.21 18.17
C ALA A 177 12.47 10.66 18.16
N PHE A 178 11.83 10.00 17.21
CA PHE A 178 11.91 8.54 17.04
C PHE A 178 13.09 8.13 16.17
N GLY A 179 13.32 8.80 15.03
CA GLY A 179 14.45 8.56 14.13
C GLY A 179 14.07 7.86 12.82
N HIS A 180 12.79 7.56 12.60
CA HIS A 180 12.33 6.84 11.43
C HIS A 180 12.06 7.77 10.23
N GLY A 181 11.35 8.87 10.41
CA GLY A 181 11.00 9.78 9.32
C GLY A 181 12.22 10.44 8.66
N THR A 182 13.28 10.72 9.43
CA THR A 182 14.57 11.21 8.89
C THR A 182 15.21 10.16 7.98
N HIS A 183 15.19 8.90 8.39
CA HIS A 183 15.71 7.80 7.59
C HIS A 183 14.92 7.65 6.28
N VAL A 184 13.59 7.67 6.35
CA VAL A 184 12.66 7.67 5.21
C VAL A 184 12.94 8.85 4.26
N ALA A 185 13.07 10.07 4.80
CA ALA A 185 13.38 11.27 4.03
C ALA A 185 14.71 11.14 3.26
N GLY A 186 15.71 10.53 3.89
CA GLY A 186 16.99 10.24 3.28
C GLY A 186 16.89 9.31 2.08
N ILE A 187 16.09 8.25 2.18
CA ILE A 187 15.85 7.31 1.06
C ILE A 187 15.18 8.02 -0.11
N ILE A 188 14.20 8.89 0.15
CA ILE A 188 13.51 9.63 -0.91
C ILE A 188 14.46 10.61 -1.59
N GLY A 189 15.07 11.53 -0.83
CA GLY A 189 15.68 12.72 -1.41
C GLY A 189 17.02 13.15 -0.82
N GLY A 190 17.67 12.35 0.02
CA GLY A 190 18.95 12.70 0.62
C GLY A 190 20.06 12.97 -0.41
N ASN A 191 20.91 13.96 -0.15
CA ASN A 191 22.09 14.21 -0.95
C ASN A 191 23.21 13.24 -0.53
N GLY A 192 23.82 12.52 -1.49
CA GLY A 192 24.90 11.58 -1.22
C GLY A 192 26.26 12.23 -0.92
N ALA A 193 26.47 13.50 -1.30
CA ALA A 193 27.78 14.14 -1.16
C ALA A 193 28.31 14.20 0.28
N PRO A 194 27.51 14.53 1.33
CA PRO A 194 27.97 14.50 2.71
C PRO A 194 28.42 13.12 3.20
N ALA A 195 27.84 12.06 2.65
CA ALA A 195 28.19 10.69 3.04
C ALA A 195 29.55 10.25 2.50
N GLN A 196 30.01 10.77 1.36
CA GLN A 196 31.24 10.32 0.69
C GLN A 196 32.48 10.38 1.58
N THR A 197 32.51 11.27 2.56
CA THR A 197 33.61 11.41 3.51
C THR A 197 33.50 10.53 4.73
N VAL A 198 32.36 9.87 4.94
CA VAL A 198 32.05 9.08 6.16
C VAL A 198 31.72 7.63 5.87
N THR A 199 31.01 7.36 4.76
CA THR A 199 30.61 6.01 4.40
C THR A 199 30.34 5.87 2.89
N GLY A 200 30.75 4.76 2.30
CA GLY A 200 30.37 4.38 0.93
C GLY A 200 28.99 3.71 0.84
N LEU A 201 28.31 3.48 1.98
CA LEU A 201 27.06 2.73 2.05
C LEU A 201 25.81 3.54 1.69
N PHE A 202 25.90 4.89 1.75
CA PHE A 202 24.84 5.79 1.33
C PHE A 202 25.31 6.65 0.16
N THR A 203 24.75 6.41 -1.02
CA THR A 203 25.09 7.12 -2.26
C THR A 203 24.10 8.22 -2.62
N GLY A 204 23.20 8.55 -1.71
CA GLY A 204 22.10 9.48 -1.90
C GLY A 204 20.74 8.78 -2.05
N GLY A 205 19.69 9.57 -1.90
CA GLY A 205 18.31 9.14 -2.10
C GLY A 205 18.00 8.84 -3.56
N VAL A 206 16.84 8.25 -3.80
CA VAL A 206 16.35 7.86 -5.13
C VAL A 206 16.18 9.10 -6.02
N ALA A 207 15.59 10.16 -5.48
CA ALA A 207 15.29 11.41 -6.18
C ALA A 207 15.90 12.62 -5.44
N PRO A 208 17.21 12.84 -5.53
CA PRO A 208 17.89 13.86 -4.73
C PRO A 208 17.52 15.31 -5.08
N GLY A 209 16.73 15.56 -6.11
CA GLY A 209 16.23 16.88 -6.49
C GLY A 209 14.85 17.25 -5.90
N VAL A 210 14.17 16.35 -5.20
CA VAL A 210 12.84 16.62 -4.64
C VAL A 210 12.86 17.66 -3.52
N GLN A 211 11.71 18.28 -3.31
CA GLN A 211 11.38 19.04 -2.11
C GLN A 211 10.64 18.11 -1.14
N LEU A 212 11.04 18.12 0.12
CA LEU A 212 10.44 17.32 1.17
C LEU A 212 9.51 18.19 2.01
N VAL A 213 8.35 17.66 2.33
CA VAL A 213 7.39 18.28 3.23
C VAL A 213 7.27 17.37 4.45
N ASN A 214 7.70 17.85 5.60
CA ASN A 214 7.68 17.12 6.86
C ASN A 214 6.31 17.25 7.52
N VAL A 215 5.60 16.14 7.62
CA VAL A 215 4.29 16.05 8.28
C VAL A 215 4.40 15.05 9.42
N ARG A 216 4.65 15.55 10.63
CA ARG A 216 4.83 14.69 11.80
C ARG A 216 3.49 14.26 12.37
N VAL A 217 3.29 12.94 12.47
CA VAL A 217 2.09 12.28 13.01
C VAL A 217 2.41 11.19 14.04
N LEU A 218 3.70 10.83 14.19
CA LEU A 218 4.16 9.82 15.14
C LEU A 218 4.98 10.46 16.26
N GLY A 219 4.80 9.96 17.49
CA GLY A 219 5.49 10.38 18.69
C GLY A 219 6.94 9.90 18.78
N ALA A 220 7.60 10.19 19.90
CA ALA A 220 8.98 9.80 20.17
C ALA A 220 9.15 8.28 20.36
N ASP A 221 8.08 7.55 20.60
CA ASP A 221 8.04 6.10 20.69
C ASP A 221 7.73 5.40 19.35
N GLY A 222 7.58 6.18 18.27
CA GLY A 222 7.23 5.69 16.93
C GLY A 222 5.75 5.31 16.79
N THR A 223 4.89 5.66 17.76
CA THR A 223 3.45 5.42 17.68
C THR A 223 2.67 6.70 17.39
N GLY A 224 1.47 6.56 16.83
CA GLY A 224 0.58 7.68 16.52
C GLY A 224 -0.87 7.23 16.41
N ARG A 225 -1.77 8.18 16.22
CA ARG A 225 -3.19 7.91 16.03
C ARG A 225 -3.55 7.96 14.55
N THR A 226 -4.45 7.09 14.13
CA THR A 226 -5.03 7.10 12.77
C THR A 226 -5.60 8.47 12.42
N SER A 227 -6.27 9.14 13.37
CA SER A 227 -6.77 10.50 13.19
C SER A 227 -5.69 11.55 12.91
N ASP A 228 -4.48 11.39 13.46
CA ASP A 228 -3.36 12.30 13.16
C ASP A 228 -2.81 12.06 11.75
N VAL A 229 -2.79 10.80 11.32
CA VAL A 229 -2.39 10.44 9.94
C VAL A 229 -3.39 10.98 8.93
N ILE A 230 -4.71 10.79 9.17
CA ILE A 230 -5.78 11.36 8.34
C ILE A 230 -5.63 12.88 8.25
N ALA A 231 -5.42 13.56 9.37
CA ALA A 231 -5.21 15.01 9.38
C ALA A 231 -3.93 15.39 8.60
N GLY A 232 -2.87 14.57 8.65
CA GLY A 232 -1.66 14.76 7.86
C GLY A 232 -1.91 14.67 6.36
N ILE A 233 -2.69 13.68 5.92
CA ILE A 233 -3.09 13.54 4.51
C ILE A 233 -3.94 14.75 4.08
N GLN A 234 -4.93 15.15 4.88
CA GLN A 234 -5.78 16.30 4.62
C GLN A 234 -4.96 17.61 4.51
N TRP A 235 -3.98 17.79 5.42
CA TRP A 235 -3.07 18.92 5.36
C TRP A 235 -2.24 18.91 4.06
N ALA A 236 -1.73 17.76 3.64
CA ALA A 236 -0.98 17.63 2.40
C ALA A 236 -1.84 17.96 1.17
N ILE A 237 -3.11 17.54 1.15
CA ILE A 237 -4.10 17.88 0.10
C ILE A 237 -4.32 19.40 0.05
N ALA A 238 -4.57 20.03 1.20
CA ALA A 238 -4.82 21.46 1.29
C ALA A 238 -3.64 22.32 0.81
N ASN A 239 -2.41 21.82 1.04
CA ASN A 239 -1.17 22.54 0.73
C ASN A 239 -0.49 22.05 -0.58
N ARG A 240 -1.15 21.17 -1.36
CA ARG A 240 -0.54 20.54 -2.54
C ARG A 240 -0.05 21.52 -3.59
N THR A 241 -0.79 22.61 -3.79
CA THR A 241 -0.43 23.62 -4.78
C THR A 241 0.75 24.48 -4.30
N GLN A 242 0.77 24.83 -3.02
CA GLN A 242 1.80 25.69 -2.44
C GLN A 242 3.19 25.03 -2.50
N TYR A 243 3.27 23.72 -2.20
CA TYR A 243 4.53 22.97 -2.14
C TYR A 243 4.69 21.99 -3.30
N ASN A 244 3.83 22.07 -4.34
CA ASN A 244 3.76 21.13 -5.45
C ASN A 244 3.81 19.66 -4.98
N ILE A 245 3.02 19.32 -3.94
CA ILE A 245 2.96 17.96 -3.39
C ILE A 245 2.29 17.07 -4.43
N ARG A 246 3.07 16.17 -5.00
CA ARG A 246 2.63 15.19 -6.00
C ARG A 246 2.70 13.76 -5.46
N VAL A 247 3.40 13.55 -4.35
CA VAL A 247 3.57 12.24 -3.71
C VAL A 247 3.36 12.37 -2.21
N ILE A 248 2.63 11.44 -1.62
CA ILE A 248 2.56 11.19 -0.19
C ILE A 248 3.22 9.85 0.09
N ASN A 249 4.15 9.81 1.04
CA ASN A 249 4.76 8.60 1.56
C ASN A 249 4.19 8.25 2.94
N LEU A 250 3.60 7.06 3.06
CA LEU A 250 3.07 6.49 4.29
C LEU A 250 3.87 5.23 4.64
N SER A 251 4.99 5.43 5.36
CA SER A 251 5.81 4.33 5.86
C SER A 251 5.32 3.84 7.23
N LEU A 252 4.02 3.70 7.37
CA LEU A 252 3.30 3.40 8.61
C LEU A 252 2.02 2.62 8.31
N GLY A 253 1.40 2.05 9.34
CA GLY A 253 0.12 1.36 9.19
C GLY A 253 -0.35 0.73 10.49
N HIS A 254 -1.57 0.22 10.45
CA HIS A 254 -2.17 -0.59 11.52
C HIS A 254 -2.84 -1.84 10.91
N PRO A 255 -3.13 -2.88 11.72
CA PRO A 255 -3.88 -4.03 11.24
C PRO A 255 -5.21 -3.62 10.61
N VAL A 256 -5.61 -4.30 9.53
CA VAL A 256 -6.89 -4.03 8.86
C VAL A 256 -8.04 -4.52 9.74
N MET A 257 -8.94 -3.63 10.13
CA MET A 257 -10.05 -3.89 11.06
C MET A 257 -11.42 -3.86 10.38
N GLU A 258 -11.46 -3.45 9.10
CA GLU A 258 -12.69 -3.28 8.32
C GLU A 258 -12.36 -3.23 6.81
N PRO A 259 -13.37 -3.37 5.92
CA PRO A 259 -13.15 -3.22 4.48
C PRO A 259 -12.55 -1.87 4.11
N ALA A 260 -11.71 -1.83 3.08
CA ALA A 260 -11.09 -0.58 2.60
C ALA A 260 -12.12 0.51 2.22
N ALA A 261 -13.32 0.11 1.83
CA ALA A 261 -14.39 1.04 1.46
C ALA A 261 -14.99 1.80 2.65
N THR A 262 -14.76 1.34 3.88
CA THR A 262 -15.29 1.95 5.11
C THR A 262 -14.19 2.39 6.08
N ASP A 263 -12.94 2.03 5.78
CA ASP A 263 -11.76 2.43 6.57
C ASP A 263 -11.47 3.93 6.36
N PRO A 264 -11.56 4.76 7.41
CA PRO A 264 -11.37 6.21 7.29
C PRO A 264 -9.99 6.61 6.78
N LEU A 265 -8.96 5.79 7.03
CA LEU A 265 -7.61 6.04 6.53
C LEU A 265 -7.54 5.74 5.03
N CYS A 266 -8.23 4.69 4.56
CA CYS A 266 -8.36 4.40 3.14
C CYS A 266 -9.20 5.46 2.40
N GLU A 267 -10.22 6.03 3.05
CA GLU A 267 -10.98 7.17 2.51
C GLU A 267 -10.09 8.40 2.33
N ALA A 268 -9.27 8.75 3.34
CA ALA A 268 -8.33 9.87 3.22
C ALA A 268 -7.29 9.64 2.10
N VAL A 269 -6.87 8.39 1.88
CA VAL A 269 -6.03 8.03 0.72
C VAL A 269 -6.77 8.26 -0.58
N ALA A 270 -8.06 7.89 -0.66
CA ALA A 270 -8.88 8.12 -1.86
C ALA A 270 -9.01 9.61 -2.18
N ASP A 271 -9.23 10.46 -1.17
CA ASP A 271 -9.28 11.92 -1.32
C ASP A 271 -7.97 12.49 -1.88
N ALA A 272 -6.81 12.00 -1.38
CA ALA A 272 -5.51 12.43 -1.88
C ALA A 272 -5.31 12.03 -3.35
N VAL A 273 -5.69 10.80 -3.71
CA VAL A 273 -5.60 10.32 -5.10
C VAL A 273 -6.54 11.09 -6.03
N GLN A 274 -7.75 11.40 -5.59
CA GLN A 274 -8.69 12.27 -6.33
C GLN A 274 -8.14 13.69 -6.51
N ALA A 275 -7.41 14.20 -5.52
CA ALA A 275 -6.71 15.48 -5.61
C ALA A 275 -5.48 15.45 -6.55
N GLY A 276 -5.16 14.30 -7.17
CA GLY A 276 -4.05 14.11 -8.11
C GLY A 276 -2.71 13.82 -7.45
N ILE A 277 -2.70 13.42 -6.18
CA ILE A 277 -1.51 13.04 -5.42
C ILE A 277 -1.33 11.52 -5.47
N VAL A 278 -0.14 11.05 -5.78
CA VAL A 278 0.19 9.62 -5.73
C VAL A 278 0.48 9.24 -4.27
N VAL A 279 -0.27 8.29 -3.73
CA VAL A 279 -0.08 7.81 -2.36
C VAL A 279 0.65 6.47 -2.38
N ILE A 280 1.79 6.43 -1.70
CA ILE A 280 2.61 5.24 -1.53
C ILE A 280 2.48 4.77 -0.09
N ALA A 281 2.12 3.50 0.10
CA ALA A 281 1.94 2.90 1.42
C ALA A 281 2.83 1.66 1.59
N ALA A 282 3.38 1.48 2.78
CA ALA A 282 4.05 0.25 3.17
C ALA A 282 3.04 -0.91 3.25
N ALA A 283 3.46 -2.12 2.86
CA ALA A 283 2.59 -3.30 2.94
C ALA A 283 2.37 -3.80 4.38
N GLY A 284 3.29 -3.47 5.29
CA GLY A 284 3.35 -4.01 6.65
C GLY A 284 4.49 -5.02 6.83
N ASN A 285 4.79 -5.38 8.08
CA ASN A 285 5.91 -6.26 8.42
C ASN A 285 5.46 -7.55 9.13
N ASP A 286 4.23 -7.98 8.88
CA ASP A 286 3.60 -9.16 9.48
C ASP A 286 3.64 -10.37 8.51
N GLY A 287 4.78 -10.57 7.81
CA GLY A 287 4.93 -11.64 6.82
C GLY A 287 5.21 -13.02 7.41
N VAL A 288 5.64 -13.09 8.68
CA VAL A 288 5.91 -14.34 9.41
C VAL A 288 5.49 -14.21 10.86
N ALA A 289 4.98 -15.30 11.43
CA ALA A 289 4.72 -15.45 12.85
C ALA A 289 6.03 -15.69 13.64
N ALA A 290 5.94 -15.66 14.97
CA ALA A 290 7.10 -15.86 15.85
C ALA A 290 7.77 -17.24 15.69
N ASP A 291 7.01 -18.24 15.26
CA ASP A 291 7.51 -19.60 14.97
C ASP A 291 8.13 -19.74 13.56
N GLY A 292 8.18 -18.64 12.78
CA GLY A 292 8.67 -18.63 11.39
C GLY A 292 7.63 -19.03 10.35
N THR A 293 6.39 -19.34 10.76
CA THR A 293 5.30 -19.65 9.82
C THR A 293 4.93 -18.42 9.00
N MET A 294 4.78 -18.61 7.68
CA MET A 294 4.37 -17.53 6.78
C MET A 294 2.93 -17.08 7.06
N ILE A 295 2.73 -15.76 7.15
CA ILE A 295 1.42 -15.14 7.31
C ILE A 295 0.94 -14.61 5.95
N LEU A 296 -0.29 -15.00 5.57
CA LEU A 296 -1.05 -14.37 4.48
C LEU A 296 -2.13 -13.46 5.07
N GLY A 297 -2.52 -12.44 4.29
CA GLY A 297 -3.51 -11.46 4.78
C GLY A 297 -2.94 -10.42 5.74
N GLY A 298 -1.61 -10.34 5.88
CA GLY A 298 -0.93 -9.40 6.77
C GLY A 298 -0.78 -7.97 6.22
N ILE A 299 -1.37 -7.64 5.08
CA ILE A 299 -1.35 -6.26 4.54
C ILE A 299 -2.04 -5.33 5.53
N THR A 300 -1.34 -4.26 5.92
CA THR A 300 -1.86 -3.27 6.89
C THR A 300 -2.64 -2.14 6.20
N SER A 301 -3.55 -1.46 6.92
CA SER A 301 -4.11 -0.19 6.49
C SER A 301 -3.05 0.92 6.64
N PRO A 302 -2.89 1.85 5.64
CA PRO A 302 -3.71 2.00 4.45
C PRO A 302 -3.20 1.23 3.22
N GLY A 303 -2.27 0.29 3.36
CA GLY A 303 -1.78 -0.54 2.27
C GLY A 303 -2.86 -1.43 1.62
N ASN A 304 -3.97 -1.73 2.33
CA ASN A 304 -5.12 -2.42 1.77
C ASN A 304 -5.95 -1.56 0.82
N SER A 305 -5.77 -0.23 0.82
CA SER A 305 -6.50 0.66 -0.09
C SER A 305 -6.25 0.29 -1.57
N PRO A 306 -7.31 0.17 -2.39
CA PRO A 306 -7.17 -0.11 -3.81
C PRO A 306 -6.48 1.03 -4.56
N LEU A 307 -6.56 2.26 -4.06
CA LEU A 307 -6.02 3.45 -4.69
C LEU A 307 -4.57 3.75 -4.29
N ALA A 308 -4.09 3.28 -3.13
CA ALA A 308 -2.69 3.37 -2.77
C ALA A 308 -1.82 2.48 -3.67
N ILE A 309 -0.57 2.87 -3.87
CA ILE A 309 0.48 2.00 -4.38
C ILE A 309 1.14 1.35 -3.16
N THR A 310 0.83 0.08 -2.93
CA THR A 310 1.30 -0.68 -1.78
C THR A 310 2.60 -1.39 -2.10
N VAL A 311 3.60 -1.22 -1.24
CA VAL A 311 4.97 -1.66 -1.51
C VAL A 311 5.40 -2.73 -0.53
N GLY A 312 5.70 -3.93 -1.06
CA GLY A 312 6.36 -5.01 -0.34
C GLY A 312 7.89 -4.81 -0.28
N SER A 313 8.54 -5.50 0.65
CA SER A 313 9.97 -5.40 0.89
C SER A 313 10.75 -6.55 0.25
N LEU A 314 11.83 -6.20 -0.46
CA LEU A 314 12.77 -7.17 -1.04
C LEU A 314 14.08 -7.22 -0.25
N ASN A 315 14.67 -8.42 -0.22
CA ASN A 315 16.06 -8.66 0.09
C ASN A 315 16.81 -8.82 -1.24
N THR A 316 17.69 -7.87 -1.53
CA THR A 316 18.49 -7.83 -2.78
C THR A 316 19.74 -8.69 -2.72
N GLN A 317 19.94 -9.49 -1.66
CA GLN A 317 21.15 -10.29 -1.42
C GLN A 317 22.47 -9.47 -1.48
N GLY A 318 22.37 -8.14 -1.45
CA GLY A 318 23.52 -7.23 -1.60
C GLY A 318 24.02 -7.10 -3.05
N THR A 319 23.24 -7.53 -4.03
CA THR A 319 23.55 -7.44 -5.47
C THR A 319 22.68 -6.41 -6.18
N VAL A 320 23.07 -6.02 -7.40
CA VAL A 320 22.27 -5.17 -8.30
C VAL A 320 21.39 -5.99 -9.24
N ARG A 321 21.55 -7.29 -9.24
CA ARG A 321 20.75 -8.23 -10.02
C ARG A 321 19.36 -8.30 -9.41
N ARG A 322 18.33 -8.57 -10.23
CA ARG A 322 16.95 -8.74 -9.78
C ARG A 322 16.47 -10.18 -9.83
N ASP A 323 17.25 -11.05 -10.47
CA ASP A 323 16.94 -12.47 -10.61
C ASP A 323 17.31 -13.29 -9.35
N ASP A 324 18.11 -12.72 -8.45
CA ASP A 324 18.42 -13.28 -7.12
C ASP A 324 17.66 -12.56 -5.98
N ASP A 325 16.85 -11.54 -6.29
CA ASP A 325 16.02 -10.87 -5.31
C ASP A 325 14.98 -11.84 -4.72
N THR A 326 14.76 -11.73 -3.41
CA THR A 326 13.70 -12.47 -2.71
C THR A 326 12.81 -11.53 -1.92
N VAL A 327 11.54 -11.88 -1.73
CA VAL A 327 10.68 -11.14 -0.80
C VAL A 327 11.20 -11.35 0.62
N ALA A 328 11.43 -10.25 1.34
CA ALA A 328 11.87 -10.32 2.73
C ALA A 328 10.84 -11.10 3.58
N THR A 329 11.31 -11.92 4.50
CA THR A 329 10.42 -12.81 5.28
C THR A 329 9.36 -12.04 6.04
N TYR A 330 9.72 -10.91 6.62
CA TYR A 330 8.83 -10.02 7.36
C TYR A 330 7.83 -9.25 6.48
N SER A 331 8.06 -9.13 5.16
CA SER A 331 7.16 -8.36 4.29
C SER A 331 5.76 -8.97 4.29
N SER A 332 4.77 -8.17 4.66
CA SER A 332 3.37 -8.58 4.60
C SER A 332 2.96 -8.99 3.20
N ARG A 333 2.11 -10.00 3.14
CA ARG A 333 1.59 -10.60 1.91
C ARG A 333 0.08 -10.50 1.86
N GLY A 334 -0.46 -10.38 0.65
CA GLY A 334 -1.89 -10.52 0.40
C GLY A 334 -2.42 -11.95 0.58
N PRO A 335 -3.69 -12.17 0.19
CA PRO A 335 -4.67 -11.15 -0.20
C PRO A 335 -5.04 -10.23 0.96
N THR A 336 -5.61 -9.04 0.69
CA THR A 336 -6.04 -8.16 1.78
C THR A 336 -7.17 -8.80 2.57
N ARG A 337 -7.19 -8.57 3.88
CA ARG A 337 -8.30 -8.98 4.74
C ARG A 337 -9.57 -8.23 4.32
N TYR A 338 -10.72 -8.84 4.46
CA TYR A 338 -12.07 -8.41 4.04
C TYR A 338 -12.28 -8.32 2.53
N ASP A 339 -11.43 -7.57 1.81
CA ASP A 339 -11.67 -7.27 0.39
C ASP A 339 -11.09 -8.34 -0.54
N GLY A 340 -10.19 -9.21 -0.06
CA GLY A 340 -9.53 -10.24 -0.85
C GLY A 340 -8.69 -9.69 -2.01
N ALA A 341 -8.30 -8.41 -1.96
CA ALA A 341 -7.57 -7.77 -3.04
C ALA A 341 -6.13 -8.28 -3.13
N VAL A 342 -5.61 -8.37 -4.35
CA VAL A 342 -4.22 -8.71 -4.60
C VAL A 342 -3.32 -7.53 -4.21
N LYS A 343 -2.51 -7.72 -3.17
CA LYS A 343 -1.54 -6.78 -2.65
C LYS A 343 -0.27 -7.56 -2.20
N PRO A 344 0.91 -6.92 -2.18
CA PRO A 344 1.22 -5.53 -2.56
C PRO A 344 1.06 -5.30 -4.05
N ASP A 345 1.15 -4.03 -4.53
CA ASP A 345 1.12 -3.71 -5.95
C ASP A 345 2.46 -3.97 -6.64
N VAL A 346 3.54 -3.67 -5.93
CA VAL A 346 4.94 -3.87 -6.34
C VAL A 346 5.80 -4.16 -5.11
N ALA A 347 7.01 -4.62 -5.32
CA ALA A 347 8.01 -4.79 -4.27
C ALA A 347 9.29 -3.99 -4.61
N ALA A 348 9.92 -3.45 -3.57
CA ALA A 348 11.14 -2.68 -3.70
C ALA A 348 12.15 -3.11 -2.63
N PRO A 349 13.45 -2.87 -2.85
CA PRO A 349 14.43 -3.14 -1.83
C PRO A 349 14.04 -2.55 -0.47
N GLY A 350 13.95 -3.34 0.59
CA GLY A 350 13.53 -3.02 1.95
C GLY A 350 14.34 -3.66 3.05
N ASN A 351 15.40 -4.41 2.74
CA ASN A 351 16.21 -5.12 3.71
C ASN A 351 17.62 -4.53 3.83
N LYS A 352 18.05 -4.21 5.05
CA LYS A 352 19.40 -3.71 5.38
C LYS A 352 19.78 -2.41 4.67
N ILE A 353 18.90 -1.39 4.67
CA ILE A 353 19.19 -0.10 4.05
C ILE A 353 19.94 0.82 4.96
N VAL A 354 20.93 1.43 4.39
CA VAL A 354 21.63 2.52 5.04
C VAL A 354 21.08 3.85 4.54
N SER A 355 20.61 4.67 5.48
CA SER A 355 20.15 6.03 5.25
C SER A 355 20.46 6.91 6.45
N LEU A 356 19.85 8.09 6.53
CA LEU A 356 20.17 9.11 7.51
C LEU A 356 19.75 8.68 8.91
N GLU A 357 20.58 9.02 9.88
CA GLU A 357 20.30 8.84 11.30
C GLU A 357 19.93 10.17 11.94
N ALA A 358 18.79 10.23 12.62
CA ALA A 358 18.44 11.35 13.48
C ALA A 358 19.18 11.20 14.81
N SER A 359 20.35 11.81 14.92
CA SER A 359 21.17 11.68 16.14
C SER A 359 20.43 12.20 17.37
N GLY A 360 20.49 11.43 18.45
CA GLY A 360 19.80 11.73 19.71
C GLY A 360 18.34 11.32 19.76
N SER A 361 17.80 10.73 18.69
CA SER A 361 16.46 10.13 18.68
C SER A 361 16.45 8.74 19.34
N TYR A 362 15.25 8.18 19.50
CA TYR A 362 15.05 6.90 20.17
C TYR A 362 15.79 5.72 19.48
N LEU A 363 15.68 5.60 18.15
CA LEU A 363 16.21 4.43 17.43
C LEU A 363 17.72 4.24 17.59
N PRO A 364 18.59 5.24 17.33
CA PRO A 364 20.03 5.05 17.54
C PRO A 364 20.40 4.89 19.02
N GLY A 365 19.60 5.43 19.94
CA GLY A 365 19.79 5.23 21.38
C GLY A 365 19.47 3.80 21.82
N ALA A 366 18.34 3.26 21.40
CA ALA A 366 17.89 1.92 21.76
C ALA A 366 18.61 0.80 20.97
N TYR A 367 19.03 1.09 19.73
CA TYR A 367 19.60 0.10 18.79
C TYR A 367 20.93 0.59 18.21
N SER A 368 21.89 0.94 19.08
CA SER A 368 23.19 1.49 18.69
C SER A 368 23.98 0.61 17.72
N TYR A 369 23.71 -0.70 17.70
CA TYR A 369 24.30 -1.65 16.74
C TYR A 369 23.83 -1.42 15.29
N LEU A 370 22.78 -0.65 15.06
CA LEU A 370 22.29 -0.27 13.73
C LEU A 370 23.01 0.97 13.19
N HIS A 371 23.71 1.73 14.03
CA HIS A 371 24.60 2.81 13.59
C HIS A 371 25.67 2.27 12.64
N ARG A 372 25.94 2.97 11.55
CA ARG A 372 26.92 2.53 10.53
C ARG A 372 28.11 3.46 10.40
N ALA A 373 27.91 4.75 10.42
CA ALA A 373 28.99 5.71 10.25
C ALA A 373 28.57 7.13 10.60
N GLY A 374 29.55 8.00 10.79
CA GLY A 374 29.34 9.44 11.02
C GLY A 374 28.91 9.76 12.44
N ASN A 375 28.54 11.00 12.67
CA ASN A 375 28.05 11.49 13.97
C ASN A 375 27.25 12.79 13.80
N GLY A 376 26.50 13.17 14.84
CA GLY A 376 25.71 14.39 14.84
C GLY A 376 24.81 14.50 13.61
N THR A 377 24.82 15.62 12.92
CA THR A 377 23.99 15.86 11.74
C THR A 377 24.52 15.18 10.45
N ASN A 378 25.53 14.33 10.53
CA ASN A 378 26.05 13.55 9.40
C ASN A 378 26.22 12.09 9.78
N ALA A 379 25.29 11.54 10.54
CA ALA A 379 25.26 10.15 10.98
C ALA A 379 24.34 9.30 10.10
N TYR A 380 24.68 8.03 9.97
CA TYR A 380 23.98 7.07 9.10
C TYR A 380 23.71 5.78 9.85
N MET A 381 22.51 5.23 9.69
CA MET A 381 22.09 3.97 10.30
C MET A 381 21.46 3.04 9.29
N GLN A 382 21.39 1.76 9.65
CA GLN A 382 20.81 0.72 8.81
C GLN A 382 19.53 0.19 9.43
N LEU A 383 18.46 0.18 8.63
CA LEU A 383 17.15 -0.27 9.09
C LEU A 383 16.51 -1.32 8.13
N SER A 384 15.49 -2.16 8.52
CA SER A 384 14.76 -3.17 7.70
C SER A 384 13.23 -3.06 7.82
N GLY A 385 12.49 -3.03 6.70
CA GLY A 385 11.02 -2.94 6.70
C GLY A 385 10.41 -2.53 5.36
N THR A 386 9.13 -2.76 5.18
CA THR A 386 8.35 -2.21 4.06
C THR A 386 8.30 -0.68 4.12
N SER A 387 8.50 -0.11 5.31
CA SER A 387 8.64 1.33 5.54
C SER A 387 9.83 1.97 4.83
N MET A 388 10.80 1.18 4.35
CA MET A 388 11.93 1.66 3.56
C MET A 388 11.77 1.33 2.09
N ALA A 389 11.06 0.26 1.78
CA ALA A 389 10.65 -0.05 0.42
C ALA A 389 9.70 1.03 -0.14
N ALA A 390 8.76 1.52 0.68
CA ALA A 390 7.83 2.58 0.28
C ALA A 390 8.53 3.89 -0.15
N PRO A 391 9.49 4.46 0.60
CA PRO A 391 10.20 5.66 0.17
C PRO A 391 11.08 5.47 -1.07
N MET A 392 11.56 4.24 -1.35
CA MET A 392 12.20 3.94 -2.63
C MET A 392 11.24 4.21 -3.79
N VAL A 393 10.01 3.70 -3.67
CA VAL A 393 8.98 3.90 -4.69
C VAL A 393 8.53 5.36 -4.73
N SER A 394 8.42 6.05 -3.59
CA SER A 394 8.08 7.47 -3.53
C SER A 394 9.10 8.33 -4.31
N GLY A 395 10.39 8.06 -4.13
CA GLY A 395 11.45 8.69 -4.93
C GLY A 395 11.35 8.32 -6.41
N GLY A 396 11.13 7.05 -6.74
CA GLY A 396 10.94 6.59 -8.12
C GLY A 396 9.75 7.27 -8.81
N VAL A 397 8.65 7.44 -8.10
CA VAL A 397 7.47 8.18 -8.59
C VAL A 397 7.80 9.65 -8.85
N ALA A 398 8.57 10.29 -7.98
CA ALA A 398 9.02 11.66 -8.21
C ALA A 398 9.87 11.80 -9.49
N LEU A 399 10.73 10.80 -9.77
CA LEU A 399 11.47 10.75 -11.04
C LEU A 399 10.54 10.59 -12.25
N LEU A 400 9.52 9.71 -12.15
CA LEU A 400 8.52 9.53 -13.23
C LEU A 400 7.75 10.81 -13.48
N LEU A 401 7.25 11.47 -12.45
CA LEU A 401 6.46 12.70 -12.53
C LEU A 401 7.26 13.89 -13.07
N GLN A 402 8.56 14.00 -12.73
CA GLN A 402 9.43 14.99 -13.37
C GLN A 402 9.63 14.69 -14.85
N GLY A 403 9.87 13.42 -15.20
CA GLY A 403 10.10 13.01 -16.58
C GLY A 403 8.87 13.05 -17.47
N THR A 404 7.67 12.98 -16.85
CA THR A 404 6.37 12.91 -17.54
C THR A 404 5.31 13.65 -16.69
N PRO A 405 5.31 15.00 -16.69
CA PRO A 405 4.58 15.83 -15.72
C PRO A 405 3.05 15.66 -15.74
N GLY A 406 2.47 15.23 -16.85
CA GLY A 406 1.01 15.09 -17.01
C GLY A 406 0.41 13.80 -16.44
N MET A 407 1.21 12.90 -15.84
CA MET A 407 0.70 11.64 -15.32
C MET A 407 -0.23 11.84 -14.12
N ILE A 408 -1.36 11.14 -14.16
CA ILE A 408 -2.29 10.99 -13.03
C ILE A 408 -1.90 9.76 -12.18
N PRO A 409 -2.35 9.66 -10.92
CA PRO A 409 -1.97 8.57 -10.02
C PRO A 409 -2.18 7.16 -10.60
N ALA A 410 -3.28 6.90 -11.28
CA ALA A 410 -3.57 5.62 -11.92
C ALA A 410 -2.54 5.26 -13.01
N GLN A 411 -2.10 6.24 -13.81
CA GLN A 411 -1.07 6.02 -14.83
C GLN A 411 0.30 5.74 -14.21
N VAL A 412 0.62 6.40 -13.10
CA VAL A 412 1.85 6.14 -12.34
C VAL A 412 1.85 4.71 -11.81
N LYS A 413 0.76 4.28 -11.17
CA LYS A 413 0.59 2.91 -10.69
C LYS A 413 0.76 1.90 -11.82
N MET A 414 0.10 2.13 -12.95
CA MET A 414 0.20 1.30 -14.14
C MET A 414 1.63 1.22 -14.68
N ALA A 415 2.33 2.35 -14.76
CA ALA A 415 3.71 2.40 -15.26
C ALA A 415 4.68 1.63 -14.34
N LEU A 416 4.52 1.74 -13.01
CA LEU A 416 5.31 0.98 -12.04
C LEU A 416 5.07 -0.53 -12.19
N GLN A 417 3.81 -0.95 -12.25
CA GLN A 417 3.46 -2.36 -12.40
C GLN A 417 3.93 -2.93 -13.74
N ALA A 418 3.72 -2.18 -14.84
CA ALA A 418 4.16 -2.61 -16.17
C ALA A 418 5.67 -2.64 -16.35
N GLY A 419 6.39 -1.81 -15.59
CA GLY A 419 7.85 -1.77 -15.60
C GLY A 419 8.51 -2.74 -14.64
N ALA A 420 7.77 -3.33 -13.69
CA ALA A 420 8.32 -4.23 -12.68
C ALA A 420 8.86 -5.53 -13.29
N THR A 421 9.86 -6.12 -12.63
CA THR A 421 10.38 -7.44 -12.98
C THR A 421 9.60 -8.48 -12.17
N TYR A 422 8.84 -9.32 -12.85
CA TYR A 422 8.02 -10.34 -12.20
C TYR A 422 8.87 -11.34 -11.42
N MET A 423 8.38 -11.75 -10.25
CA MET A 423 9.04 -12.66 -9.32
C MET A 423 8.18 -13.93 -9.16
N PRO A 424 8.41 -14.96 -10.00
CA PRO A 424 7.53 -16.15 -10.04
C PRO A 424 7.50 -16.88 -8.71
N ASP A 425 8.60 -16.95 -7.97
CA ASP A 425 8.67 -17.65 -6.68
C ASP A 425 7.90 -16.95 -5.56
N ALA A 426 7.71 -15.63 -5.66
CA ALA A 426 6.96 -14.84 -4.69
C ALA A 426 5.46 -14.76 -5.01
N GLY A 427 5.11 -14.89 -6.29
CA GLY A 427 3.74 -14.70 -6.76
C GLY A 427 3.20 -13.29 -6.55
N LEU A 428 1.96 -13.10 -6.98
CA LEU A 428 1.31 -11.78 -6.95
C LEU A 428 1.01 -11.28 -5.54
N ILE A 429 0.69 -12.17 -4.62
CA ILE A 429 0.41 -11.79 -3.22
C ILE A 429 1.67 -11.53 -2.40
N GLY A 430 2.84 -11.97 -2.87
CA GLY A 430 4.12 -11.73 -2.22
C GLY A 430 4.83 -10.47 -2.73
N ALA A 431 4.83 -10.28 -4.04
CA ALA A 431 5.61 -9.23 -4.70
C ALA A 431 4.77 -8.32 -5.62
N GLY A 432 3.48 -8.56 -5.76
CA GLY A 432 2.66 -7.84 -6.74
C GLY A 432 3.14 -8.07 -8.17
N ALA A 433 3.25 -7.00 -8.95
CA ALA A 433 3.82 -7.07 -10.29
C ALA A 433 5.33 -7.42 -10.30
N GLY A 434 5.99 -7.38 -9.14
CA GLY A 434 7.39 -7.78 -8.96
C GLY A 434 8.31 -6.67 -8.46
N SER A 435 9.62 -6.90 -8.59
CA SER A 435 10.68 -5.96 -8.23
C SER A 435 10.63 -4.71 -9.13
N VAL A 436 10.58 -3.52 -8.52
CA VAL A 436 10.49 -2.26 -9.27
C VAL A 436 11.71 -2.01 -10.15
N ASN A 437 11.46 -1.47 -11.34
CA ASN A 437 12.48 -1.02 -12.27
C ASN A 437 12.10 0.35 -12.85
N PHE A 438 12.61 1.41 -12.25
CA PHE A 438 12.20 2.78 -12.59
C PHE A 438 12.57 3.19 -14.03
N MET A 439 13.63 2.62 -14.61
CA MET A 439 13.95 2.89 -16.01
C MET A 439 12.91 2.23 -16.95
N ALA A 440 12.51 1.00 -16.67
CA ALA A 440 11.43 0.34 -17.42
C ALA A 440 10.10 1.06 -17.23
N SER A 441 9.77 1.44 -15.99
CA SER A 441 8.56 2.23 -15.67
C SER A 441 8.53 3.56 -16.43
N ARG A 442 9.67 4.24 -16.55
CA ARG A 442 9.76 5.50 -17.29
C ARG A 442 9.57 5.30 -18.80
N LYS A 443 10.12 4.22 -19.38
CA LYS A 443 9.85 3.86 -20.76
C LYS A 443 8.36 3.57 -20.99
N MET A 444 7.73 2.89 -20.05
CA MET A 444 6.28 2.63 -20.09
C MET A 444 5.47 3.93 -19.97
N ALA A 445 5.82 4.83 -19.06
CA ALA A 445 5.16 6.13 -18.90
C ALA A 445 5.20 6.95 -20.19
N ASN A 446 6.33 7.00 -20.86
CA ASN A 446 6.49 7.68 -22.15
C ASN A 446 5.62 7.05 -23.24
N SER A 447 5.43 5.72 -23.22
CA SER A 447 4.58 5.02 -24.20
C SER A 447 3.08 5.17 -23.92
N LEU A 448 2.68 5.30 -22.65
CA LEU A 448 1.27 5.51 -22.25
C LEU A 448 0.75 6.90 -22.61
N LEU A 449 1.62 7.93 -22.60
CA LEU A 449 1.26 9.30 -23.02
C LEU A 449 1.48 9.53 -24.52
N GLY A 450 2.30 8.71 -25.17
CA GLY A 450 2.57 8.77 -26.60
C GLY A 450 1.59 7.91 -27.38
N LEU A 451 0.40 8.41 -27.67
CA LEU A 451 -0.50 7.85 -28.71
C LEU A 451 0.08 8.01 -30.13
N LEU A 452 1.36 8.37 -30.25
CA LEU A 452 2.06 8.53 -31.52
C LEU A 452 2.72 7.22 -31.98
N PRO A 453 2.87 6.98 -33.29
CA PRO A 453 3.27 5.67 -33.87
C PRO A 453 4.54 5.03 -33.30
N GLY A 454 5.48 5.80 -32.78
CA GLY A 454 6.70 5.29 -32.13
C GLY A 454 6.50 4.74 -30.72
N GLY A 455 5.49 5.22 -29.98
CA GLY A 455 5.16 4.76 -28.63
C GLY A 455 4.53 3.37 -28.62
N LEU A 456 3.69 3.08 -29.61
CA LEU A 456 3.04 1.77 -29.77
C LEU A 456 4.07 0.69 -30.13
N ILE A 457 4.97 0.97 -31.06
CA ILE A 457 5.98 0.02 -31.53
C ILE A 457 7.11 -0.14 -30.52
N GLY A 458 7.56 0.93 -29.86
CA GLY A 458 8.57 0.87 -28.80
C GLY A 458 8.10 0.09 -27.57
N GLY A 459 6.83 0.22 -27.19
CA GLY A 459 6.21 -0.57 -26.12
C GLY A 459 6.04 -2.05 -26.48
N LEU A 460 5.87 -2.37 -27.75
CA LEU A 460 5.77 -3.74 -28.28
C LEU A 460 7.10 -4.50 -28.26
N LEU A 461 8.21 -3.78 -28.43
CA LEU A 461 9.54 -4.38 -28.58
C LEU A 461 10.36 -4.38 -27.28
N SER A 462 9.92 -3.68 -26.23
CA SER A 462 10.65 -3.60 -24.99
C SER A 462 10.18 -4.63 -23.96
N SER A 463 11.05 -5.51 -23.62
CA SER A 463 11.15 -6.42 -22.47
C SER A 463 9.90 -7.19 -21.96
N PRO A 464 10.08 -8.47 -21.64
CA PRO A 464 9.03 -9.31 -21.04
C PRO A 464 8.82 -8.93 -19.58
N THR A 465 7.86 -8.11 -19.29
CA THR A 465 7.45 -7.83 -17.92
C THR A 465 6.00 -8.18 -17.75
N GLY A 466 5.69 -9.07 -16.82
CA GLY A 466 4.34 -9.23 -16.32
C GLY A 466 3.93 -7.95 -15.60
N ALA A 467 2.70 -7.52 -15.79
CA ALA A 467 2.15 -6.37 -15.07
C ALA A 467 0.74 -6.70 -14.59
N ILE A 468 0.45 -6.28 -13.36
CA ILE A 468 -0.90 -6.31 -12.84
C ILE A 468 -1.43 -4.89 -12.91
N PHE A 469 -2.58 -4.74 -13.53
CA PHE A 469 -3.28 -3.47 -13.58
C PHE A 469 -4.49 -3.53 -12.66
N TRP A 470 -4.63 -2.53 -11.81
CA TRP A 470 -5.84 -2.30 -11.06
C TRP A 470 -6.81 -1.47 -11.89
N ASP A 471 -8.02 -1.99 -12.09
CA ASP A 471 -9.11 -1.24 -12.71
C ASP A 471 -10.00 -0.67 -11.61
N SER A 472 -9.86 0.62 -11.36
CA SER A 472 -10.63 1.33 -10.34
C SER A 472 -12.14 1.40 -10.64
N GLY A 473 -12.53 1.24 -11.91
CA GLY A 473 -13.95 1.24 -12.30
C GLY A 473 -14.66 -0.06 -12.01
N THR A 474 -13.95 -1.17 -12.02
CA THR A 474 -14.50 -2.51 -11.79
C THR A 474 -14.05 -3.14 -10.48
N MET A 475 -13.20 -2.45 -9.70
CA MET A 475 -12.57 -2.98 -8.49
C MET A 475 -11.86 -4.33 -8.73
N ALA A 476 -11.38 -4.54 -9.95
CA ALA A 476 -10.75 -5.79 -10.37
C ALA A 476 -9.28 -5.58 -10.73
N SER A 477 -8.42 -6.47 -10.24
CA SER A 477 -7.04 -6.56 -10.71
C SER A 477 -7.00 -7.24 -12.06
N ARG A 478 -6.31 -6.66 -13.03
CA ARG A 478 -6.09 -7.26 -14.34
C ARG A 478 -4.64 -7.68 -14.49
N LEU A 479 -4.42 -8.94 -14.79
CA LEU A 479 -3.12 -9.50 -15.05
C LEU A 479 -2.75 -9.33 -16.52
N TYR A 480 -1.54 -8.83 -16.74
CA TYR A 480 -0.91 -8.77 -18.03
C TYR A 480 0.38 -9.60 -18.01
N ALA A 481 0.42 -10.71 -18.69
CA ALA A 481 1.54 -11.65 -18.66
C ALA A 481 2.25 -11.75 -20.00
N GLY A 482 3.54 -11.44 -20.00
CA GLY A 482 4.50 -11.79 -21.06
C GLY A 482 4.40 -11.04 -22.38
N THR A 483 5.49 -11.03 -23.14
CA THR A 483 5.61 -10.38 -24.47
C THR A 483 4.75 -11.02 -25.57
N GLY A 484 4.54 -12.33 -25.53
CA GLY A 484 3.73 -13.02 -26.53
C GLY A 484 2.23 -12.68 -26.43
N ILE A 485 1.76 -12.44 -25.23
CA ILE A 485 0.36 -12.05 -24.97
C ILE A 485 0.12 -10.57 -25.31
N ARG A 486 1.15 -9.72 -25.25
CA ARG A 486 1.07 -8.31 -25.64
C ARG A 486 0.68 -8.10 -27.10
N LEU A 487 1.29 -8.86 -28.00
CA LEU A 487 0.98 -8.78 -29.41
C LEU A 487 -0.45 -9.26 -29.69
N LEU A 488 -0.84 -10.36 -29.04
CA LEU A 488 -2.21 -10.90 -29.13
C LEU A 488 -3.24 -9.93 -28.51
N SER A 489 -2.91 -9.23 -27.44
CA SER A 489 -3.82 -8.29 -26.78
C SER A 489 -4.12 -7.06 -27.62
N LEU A 490 -3.13 -6.56 -28.33
CA LEU A 490 -3.31 -5.44 -29.26
C LEU A 490 -4.14 -5.80 -30.49
N LEU A 491 -4.05 -7.08 -30.92
CA LEU A 491 -4.80 -7.60 -32.05
C LEU A 491 -6.23 -8.02 -31.68
N GLN A 492 -6.47 -8.36 -30.40
CA GLN A 492 -7.76 -8.90 -29.94
C GLN A 492 -8.59 -7.91 -29.10
N GLY A 493 -8.06 -6.70 -28.82
CA GLY A 493 -8.75 -5.66 -28.05
C GLY A 493 -8.96 -6.02 -26.57
N PRO A 494 -10.07 -5.59 -25.94
CA PRO A 494 -10.29 -5.72 -24.50
C PRO A 494 -10.35 -7.16 -23.95
N LEU A 495 -10.43 -8.18 -24.80
CA LEU A 495 -10.42 -9.58 -24.39
C LEU A 495 -9.05 -10.11 -23.94
N ALA A 496 -7.99 -9.34 -24.16
CA ALA A 496 -6.63 -9.69 -23.77
C ALA A 496 -6.32 -9.48 -22.28
N TRP A 497 -7.24 -8.89 -21.55
CA TRP A 497 -7.09 -8.66 -20.13
C TRP A 497 -7.71 -9.83 -19.36
N LEU A 498 -6.87 -10.60 -18.66
CA LEU A 498 -7.37 -11.55 -17.69
C LEU A 498 -7.94 -10.78 -16.49
N ASN A 499 -9.22 -10.92 -16.28
CA ASN A 499 -9.84 -10.40 -15.06
C ASN A 499 -9.51 -11.36 -13.91
N VAL A 500 -8.62 -10.92 -13.02
CA VAL A 500 -8.21 -11.68 -11.83
C VAL A 500 -9.17 -11.41 -10.68
N SER A 501 -10.46 -11.37 -10.91
CA SER A 501 -11.43 -11.49 -9.81
C SER A 501 -11.47 -12.95 -9.31
N LEU A 502 -10.28 -13.49 -9.07
CA LEU A 502 -9.98 -14.91 -8.99
C LEU A 502 -10.24 -15.53 -7.65
N LEU A 503 -10.39 -14.72 -6.64
CA LEU A 503 -10.56 -15.27 -5.29
C LEU A 503 -11.99 -15.78 -5.06
N ASN A 504 -12.96 -15.39 -5.90
CA ASN A 504 -14.36 -15.75 -5.71
C ASN A 504 -14.94 -16.72 -6.76
N SER A 505 -14.22 -17.03 -7.83
CA SER A 505 -14.72 -17.98 -8.83
C SER A 505 -13.58 -18.91 -9.27
N GLY A 506 -13.67 -20.17 -8.99
CA GLY A 506 -12.68 -21.20 -9.31
C GLY A 506 -12.36 -21.40 -10.80
N ASP A 507 -12.74 -20.46 -11.67
CA ASP A 507 -12.65 -20.57 -13.10
C ASP A 507 -11.75 -19.53 -13.73
N LEU A 508 -10.44 -19.83 -13.77
CA LEU A 508 -9.58 -19.27 -14.81
C LEU A 508 -9.76 -20.06 -16.11
N ASN A 509 -10.78 -19.71 -16.83
CA ASN A 509 -10.95 -20.25 -18.17
C ASN A 509 -10.13 -19.41 -19.17
N LEU A 510 -8.82 -19.67 -19.24
CA LEU A 510 -7.87 -18.91 -20.05
C LEU A 510 -8.13 -19.00 -21.56
N LEU A 511 -8.87 -20.03 -22.02
CA LEU A 511 -9.07 -20.33 -23.44
C LEU A 511 -10.45 -20.93 -23.73
N GLY A 512 -11.42 -20.90 -22.82
CA GLY A 512 -12.73 -21.51 -23.03
C GLY A 512 -12.71 -23.05 -23.07
N LEU A 513 -11.58 -23.63 -22.71
CA LEU A 513 -11.39 -25.08 -22.64
C LEU A 513 -11.33 -25.41 -21.15
N GLY A 514 -12.34 -26.02 -20.59
CA GLY A 514 -12.35 -26.50 -19.20
C GLY A 514 -11.08 -27.30 -18.89
N ASN A 515 -10.02 -26.62 -18.43
CA ASN A 515 -8.68 -27.19 -18.40
C ASN A 515 -8.07 -27.08 -17.00
N PRO A 516 -7.76 -28.21 -16.34
CA PRO A 516 -7.07 -28.24 -15.06
C PRO A 516 -5.70 -27.53 -15.09
N LEU A 517 -5.04 -27.44 -16.24
CA LEU A 517 -3.77 -26.71 -16.40
C LEU A 517 -3.94 -25.19 -16.23
N GLY A 518 -5.07 -24.60 -16.62
CA GLY A 518 -5.33 -23.17 -16.41
C GLY A 518 -5.41 -22.80 -14.92
N SER A 519 -6.00 -23.64 -14.11
CA SER A 519 -6.08 -23.47 -12.66
C SER A 519 -4.69 -23.55 -12.00
N ILE A 520 -3.82 -24.44 -12.47
CA ILE A 520 -2.44 -24.59 -11.96
C ILE A 520 -1.60 -23.35 -12.30
N VAL A 521 -1.67 -22.87 -13.55
CA VAL A 521 -0.95 -21.67 -13.99
C VAL A 521 -1.41 -20.43 -13.22
N ALA A 522 -2.72 -20.28 -13.01
CA ALA A 522 -3.26 -19.18 -12.24
C ALA A 522 -2.83 -19.22 -10.78
N LYS A 523 -2.85 -20.37 -10.16
CA LYS A 523 -2.42 -20.56 -8.78
C LYS A 523 -0.92 -20.30 -8.64
N SER A 524 -0.10 -20.78 -9.59
CA SER A 524 1.34 -20.45 -9.62
C SER A 524 1.61 -18.97 -9.79
N LEU A 525 0.82 -18.26 -10.60
CA LEU A 525 0.94 -16.82 -10.77
C LEU A 525 0.57 -16.05 -9.49
N LEU A 526 -0.50 -16.45 -8.80
CA LEU A 526 -0.96 -15.78 -7.58
C LEU A 526 -0.01 -16.04 -6.41
N TYR A 527 0.37 -17.28 -6.21
CA TYR A 527 0.99 -17.71 -4.96
C TYR A 527 2.46 -18.10 -5.11
N GLY A 528 2.94 -18.25 -6.35
CA GLY A 528 4.31 -18.70 -6.61
C GLY A 528 4.58 -20.07 -6.00
N GLN A 529 5.77 -20.26 -5.45
CA GLN A 529 6.18 -21.50 -4.75
C GLN A 529 5.71 -21.56 -3.28
N ILE A 530 5.02 -20.51 -2.83
CA ILE A 530 4.53 -20.40 -1.44
C ILE A 530 3.46 -21.46 -1.14
N ALA A 531 2.69 -21.87 -2.15
CA ALA A 531 1.70 -22.92 -2.02
C ALA A 531 2.37 -24.30 -2.24
N GLY A 532 2.52 -25.07 -1.19
CA GLY A 532 2.83 -26.50 -1.31
C GLY A 532 1.68 -27.19 -2.04
N TRP A 533 1.95 -27.66 -3.26
CA TRP A 533 0.98 -28.42 -4.04
C TRP A 533 0.97 -29.87 -3.53
N THR A 534 -0.09 -30.25 -2.87
CA THR A 534 -0.37 -31.68 -2.70
C THR A 534 -1.22 -32.12 -3.89
N SER A 535 -0.81 -33.21 -4.54
CA SER A 535 -1.54 -33.80 -5.65
C SER A 535 -2.99 -34.02 -5.27
N ASP A 536 -3.84 -33.53 -6.12
CA ASP A 536 -5.20 -33.91 -6.41
C ASP A 536 -6.36 -33.31 -5.61
N GLN A 537 -6.29 -32.90 -4.35
CA GLN A 537 -7.55 -32.46 -3.69
C GLN A 537 -7.46 -31.40 -2.59
N SER A 538 -6.32 -31.01 -2.11
CA SER A 538 -6.26 -29.94 -1.10
C SER A 538 -5.04 -29.06 -1.24
N ILE A 539 -5.25 -27.76 -1.20
CA ILE A 539 -4.17 -26.79 -0.98
C ILE A 539 -4.09 -26.57 0.51
N MET A 540 -3.12 -27.19 1.13
CA MET A 540 -2.79 -26.88 2.53
C MET A 540 -1.94 -25.62 2.55
N TRP A 541 -2.52 -24.55 2.98
CA TRP A 541 -1.80 -23.33 3.30
C TRP A 541 -1.19 -23.50 4.68
N GLY A 542 0.09 -23.75 4.76
CA GLY A 542 0.84 -23.72 6.00
C GLY A 542 1.02 -22.30 6.52
N THR A 543 -0.03 -21.50 6.50
CA THR A 543 0.02 -20.07 6.76
C THR A 543 -1.03 -19.68 7.77
N THR A 544 -0.61 -18.97 8.78
CA THR A 544 -1.49 -18.35 9.76
C THR A 544 -1.85 -16.94 9.26
N ILE A 545 -3.14 -16.62 9.21
CA ILE A 545 -3.59 -15.27 8.96
C ILE A 545 -3.69 -14.55 10.29
N TYR A 546 -3.03 -13.41 10.40
CA TYR A 546 -3.10 -12.57 11.57
C TYR A 546 -4.47 -11.90 11.69
N ASP A 547 -5.13 -12.09 12.80
CA ASP A 547 -6.35 -11.39 13.20
C ASP A 547 -6.04 -10.48 14.40
N PRO A 548 -6.29 -9.15 14.31
CA PRO A 548 -6.06 -8.22 15.41
C PRO A 548 -6.87 -8.52 16.68
N SER A 549 -7.96 -9.27 16.56
CA SER A 549 -8.74 -9.74 17.72
C SER A 549 -8.06 -10.89 18.47
N GLY A 550 -6.88 -11.34 18.05
CA GLY A 550 -6.18 -12.49 18.62
C GLY A 550 -6.71 -13.84 18.13
N GLN A 551 -7.61 -13.83 17.15
CA GLN A 551 -8.08 -15.05 16.48
C GLN A 551 -7.31 -15.26 15.20
N SER A 552 -6.55 -16.35 15.11
CA SER A 552 -5.90 -16.70 13.86
C SER A 552 -6.87 -17.45 12.95
N ILE A 553 -6.98 -16.98 11.72
CA ILE A 553 -7.73 -17.67 10.68
C ILE A 553 -6.74 -18.55 9.93
N MET A 554 -6.86 -19.87 10.08
CA MET A 554 -6.15 -20.81 9.22
C MET A 554 -6.91 -20.95 7.91
N TRP A 555 -6.24 -20.63 6.82
CA TRP A 555 -6.68 -21.01 5.50
C TRP A 555 -6.30 -22.49 5.30
N GLY A 556 -7.14 -23.37 5.76
CA GLY A 556 -7.07 -24.78 5.43
C GLY A 556 -8.20 -25.11 4.46
N THR A 557 -7.89 -25.63 3.29
CA THR A 557 -8.91 -26.19 2.42
C THR A 557 -9.06 -27.66 2.75
N ASN A 558 -10.06 -28.02 3.51
CA ASN A 558 -10.59 -29.37 3.48
C ASN A 558 -11.76 -29.38 2.50
N TYR A 559 -11.57 -30.02 1.35
CA TYR A 559 -12.70 -30.34 0.49
C TYR A 559 -13.46 -31.48 1.16
N THR A 560 -14.75 -31.29 1.39
CA THR A 560 -15.65 -32.41 1.56
C THR A 560 -15.73 -33.18 0.23
N THR A 561 -15.93 -34.46 0.29
CA THR A 561 -15.95 -35.36 -0.87
C THR A 561 -16.98 -35.00 -1.97
N ASP A 562 -17.82 -34.02 -1.74
CA ASP A 562 -18.79 -33.44 -2.66
C ASP A 562 -18.36 -32.13 -3.33
N GLY A 563 -17.16 -31.63 -3.02
CA GLY A 563 -16.59 -30.44 -3.68
C GLY A 563 -17.25 -29.11 -3.32
N THR A 564 -18.13 -29.05 -2.34
CA THR A 564 -19.01 -27.90 -2.11
C THR A 564 -18.65 -27.01 -0.91
N SER A 565 -17.69 -27.35 -0.08
CA SER A 565 -17.33 -26.48 1.04
C SER A 565 -15.85 -26.14 1.14
N ILE A 566 -15.56 -24.86 1.11
CA ILE A 566 -14.29 -24.31 1.55
C ILE A 566 -14.47 -23.99 3.04
N MET A 567 -13.86 -24.79 3.90
CA MET A 567 -13.85 -24.49 5.32
C MET A 567 -12.66 -23.57 5.64
N TRP A 568 -12.98 -22.37 6.07
CA TRP A 568 -12.03 -21.47 6.70
C TRP A 568 -11.87 -21.93 8.15
N GLY A 569 -10.79 -22.60 8.45
CA GLY A 569 -10.48 -23.01 9.82
C GLY A 569 -9.81 -21.87 10.59
N THR A 570 -10.22 -21.68 11.83
CA THR A 570 -9.55 -20.75 12.75
C THR A 570 -8.69 -21.53 13.72
N SER A 571 -7.43 -21.21 13.83
CA SER A 571 -6.59 -21.57 14.98
C SER A 571 -6.14 -20.30 15.67
N MET A 572 -6.27 -20.31 16.99
CA MET A 572 -5.81 -19.19 17.81
C MET A 572 -4.34 -19.38 18.13
N THR A 573 -3.51 -18.48 17.69
CA THR A 573 -2.23 -18.25 18.34
C THR A 573 -2.35 -17.02 19.21
N ALA A 574 -1.91 -17.11 20.44
CA ALA A 574 -1.88 -15.94 21.33
C ALA A 574 -1.18 -14.80 20.59
N ALA A 575 -1.79 -13.63 20.59
CA ALA A 575 -1.20 -12.45 19.97
C ALA A 575 0.21 -12.25 20.53
N ASP A 576 1.21 -12.24 19.66
CA ASP A 576 2.55 -11.81 20.05
C ASP A 576 2.51 -10.28 20.23
N PRO A 577 2.83 -9.76 21.42
CA PRO A 577 2.77 -8.33 21.72
C PRO A 577 3.92 -7.53 21.07
N ARG A 578 4.65 -8.07 20.14
CA ARG A 578 5.78 -7.40 19.47
C ARG A 578 5.41 -6.59 18.27
#